data_a4f58d4e0fe8efe2147d8eae8003fb35
#
_entry.id   a4f58d4e0fe8efe2147d8eae8003fb35
#
_cell.length_a   1.000
_cell.length_b   1.000
_cell.length_c   1.000
_cell.angle_alpha   90.00
_cell.angle_beta   90.00
_cell.angle_gamma   90.00
#
_symmetry.space_group_name_H-M   'P 1'
#
loop_
_entity.id
_entity.type
_entity.pdbx_description
1 polymer ?
#
loop_
_entity_poly.entity_id
_entity_poly.type
_entity_poly.pdbx_seq_one_letter_code
_entity_poly.pdbx_strand_id
1 'polypeptide(L)'
;MAKPADSRPEGSRRRFLRGYLGASLGALAASIVYPVLRFLTPPEVAEATLHEVEAGPANDPELLEKGYKIVRFGAEPVILVRVDEGEYRAFSATCTHLDCIVEYQPGARRIWCNCHGGEYDLTGRNVAGPPPRPLTPFQVHVASRGAGAPAMIVVSKA
;
A
#
# COMPACT_ATOMS: atom_id res chain seq x y z
N MET A 1 11.84 -73.95 -34.27
CA MET A 1 12.09 -73.03 -33.16
C MET A 1 11.05 -71.97 -33.20
N ALA A 2 10.06 -72.01 -32.30
CA ALA A 2 9.00 -71.00 -32.23
C ALA A 2 9.46 -69.86 -31.31
N LYS A 3 9.36 -68.58 -31.76
CA LYS A 3 9.68 -67.39 -31.02
C LYS A 3 8.64 -67.16 -29.93
N PRO A 4 9.03 -66.99 -28.65
CA PRO A 4 8.06 -66.72 -27.59
C PRO A 4 7.33 -65.39 -27.85
N ALA A 5 6.01 -65.44 -27.81
CA ALA A 5 5.18 -64.23 -27.89
C ALA A 5 5.42 -63.33 -26.69
N ASP A 6 5.86 -62.10 -26.93
CA ASP A 6 6.00 -61.05 -25.91
C ASP A 6 4.59 -60.58 -25.45
N SER A 7 4.12 -61.20 -24.39
CA SER A 7 2.81 -60.93 -23.77
C SER A 7 2.90 -59.74 -22.79
N ARG A 8 3.48 -58.62 -23.20
CA ARG A 8 3.39 -57.40 -22.40
C ARG A 8 1.98 -56.83 -22.51
N PRO A 9 1.30 -56.60 -21.39
CA PRO A 9 -0.07 -56.09 -21.41
C PRO A 9 -0.09 -54.66 -21.91
N GLU A 10 -0.47 -54.45 -23.17
CA GLU A 10 -0.62 -53.09 -23.78
C GLU A 10 -1.57 -52.20 -22.98
N GLY A 11 -2.48 -52.79 -22.17
CA GLY A 11 -3.38 -52.04 -21.30
C GLY A 11 -2.69 -51.28 -20.16
N SER A 12 -1.50 -51.71 -19.72
CA SER A 12 -0.78 -51.04 -18.61
C SER A 12 -0.15 -49.70 -19.04
N ARG A 13 0.48 -49.67 -20.20
CA ARG A 13 1.10 -48.44 -20.74
C ARG A 13 0.01 -47.37 -21.05
N ARG A 14 -1.08 -47.74 -21.67
CA ARG A 14 -2.19 -46.83 -21.96
C ARG A 14 -2.84 -46.30 -20.70
N ARG A 15 -3.00 -47.09 -19.67
CA ARG A 15 -3.54 -46.64 -18.38
C ARG A 15 -2.59 -45.68 -17.69
N PHE A 16 -1.29 -45.97 -17.68
CA PHE A 16 -0.27 -45.10 -17.14
C PHE A 16 -0.22 -43.76 -17.86
N LEU A 17 -0.18 -43.74 -19.21
CA LEU A 17 -0.13 -42.50 -19.99
C LEU A 17 -1.40 -41.66 -19.81
N ARG A 18 -2.58 -42.27 -19.74
CA ARG A 18 -3.82 -41.54 -19.45
C ARG A 18 -3.82 -40.96 -18.04
N GLY A 19 -3.34 -41.70 -17.06
CA GLY A 19 -3.19 -41.19 -15.69
C GLY A 19 -2.21 -40.01 -15.60
N TYR A 20 -1.03 -40.18 -16.23
CA TYR A 20 -0.02 -39.11 -16.29
C TYR A 20 -0.54 -37.86 -17.00
N LEU A 21 -1.18 -38.04 -18.16
CA LEU A 21 -1.75 -36.89 -18.91
C LEU A 21 -2.85 -36.20 -18.10
N GLY A 22 -3.73 -36.97 -17.48
CA GLY A 22 -4.80 -36.44 -16.63
C GLY A 22 -4.26 -35.66 -15.42
N ALA A 23 -3.24 -36.22 -14.75
CA ALA A 23 -2.58 -35.55 -13.64
C ALA A 23 -1.88 -34.21 -14.09
N SER A 24 -1.18 -34.25 -15.23
CA SER A 24 -0.50 -33.08 -15.78
C SER A 24 -1.50 -31.98 -16.17
N LEU A 25 -2.60 -32.33 -16.83
CA LEU A 25 -3.65 -31.38 -17.17
C LEU A 25 -4.35 -30.83 -15.91
N GLY A 26 -4.59 -31.68 -14.91
CA GLY A 26 -5.12 -31.24 -13.63
C GLY A 26 -4.20 -30.26 -12.90
N ALA A 27 -2.90 -30.56 -12.86
CA ALA A 27 -1.90 -29.67 -12.26
C ALA A 27 -1.81 -28.32 -13.02
N LEU A 28 -1.83 -28.37 -14.37
CA LEU A 28 -1.86 -27.14 -15.17
C LEU A 28 -3.12 -26.31 -14.92
N ALA A 29 -4.29 -26.95 -14.90
CA ALA A 29 -5.53 -26.25 -14.59
C ALA A 29 -5.51 -25.64 -13.19
N ALA A 30 -5.03 -26.35 -12.19
CA ALA A 30 -4.90 -25.85 -10.82
C ALA A 30 -3.93 -24.67 -10.73
N SER A 31 -2.80 -24.72 -11.44
CA SER A 31 -1.81 -23.63 -11.46
C SER A 31 -2.34 -22.34 -12.08
N ILE A 32 -3.33 -22.42 -12.96
CA ILE A 32 -3.99 -21.25 -13.57
C ILE A 32 -5.18 -20.81 -12.70
N VAL A 33 -6.05 -21.73 -12.32
CA VAL A 33 -7.30 -21.39 -11.62
C VAL A 33 -7.04 -20.88 -10.20
N TYR A 34 -6.09 -21.50 -9.48
CA TYR A 34 -5.80 -21.10 -8.09
C TYR A 34 -5.41 -19.63 -7.93
N PRO A 35 -4.42 -19.08 -8.67
CA PRO A 35 -4.06 -17.66 -8.55
C PRO A 35 -5.19 -16.73 -9.01
N VAL A 36 -5.96 -17.12 -10.03
CA VAL A 36 -7.12 -16.34 -10.47
C VAL A 36 -8.18 -16.27 -9.38
N LEU A 37 -8.53 -17.37 -8.75
CA LEU A 37 -9.48 -17.39 -7.64
C LEU A 37 -8.96 -16.58 -6.44
N ARG A 38 -7.68 -16.70 -6.11
CA ARG A 38 -7.05 -15.92 -5.01
C ARG A 38 -7.04 -14.42 -5.30
N PHE A 39 -6.88 -14.03 -6.55
CA PHE A 39 -6.96 -12.64 -6.97
C PHE A 39 -8.39 -12.09 -6.90
N LEU A 40 -9.37 -12.88 -7.34
CA LEU A 40 -10.79 -12.49 -7.34
C LEU A 40 -11.43 -12.53 -5.94
N THR A 41 -10.87 -13.33 -5.04
CA THR A 41 -11.30 -13.42 -3.63
C THR A 41 -10.13 -13.07 -2.71
N PRO A 42 -9.71 -11.79 -2.67
CA PRO A 42 -8.66 -11.39 -1.75
C PRO A 42 -9.14 -11.65 -0.31
N PRO A 43 -8.23 -12.04 0.60
CA PRO A 43 -8.58 -12.15 2.01
C PRO A 43 -9.09 -10.79 2.49
N GLU A 44 -10.16 -10.77 3.22
CA GLU A 44 -10.59 -9.56 3.94
C GLU A 44 -9.44 -9.20 4.89
N VAL A 45 -8.67 -8.20 4.52
CA VAL A 45 -7.78 -7.54 5.47
C VAL A 45 -8.74 -6.89 6.44
N ALA A 46 -8.84 -7.40 7.65
CA ALA A 46 -9.52 -6.69 8.72
C ALA A 46 -8.84 -5.31 8.77
N GLU A 47 -9.48 -4.31 8.16
CA GLU A 47 -9.12 -2.93 8.44
C GLU A 47 -9.33 -2.81 9.95
N ALA A 48 -8.22 -2.95 10.69
CA ALA A 48 -8.24 -2.55 12.07
C ALA A 48 -8.86 -1.15 12.03
N THR A 49 -9.97 -0.97 12.71
CA THR A 49 -10.64 0.34 12.86
C THR A 49 -9.68 1.21 13.67
N LEU A 50 -8.57 1.56 13.03
CA LEU A 50 -7.59 2.47 13.59
C LEU A 50 -8.25 3.84 13.58
N HIS A 51 -8.64 4.29 14.74
CA HIS A 51 -9.16 5.63 14.89
C HIS A 51 -8.02 6.65 14.90
N GLU A 52 -6.83 6.22 15.35
CA GLU A 52 -5.65 7.05 15.45
C GLU A 52 -4.36 6.22 15.29
N VAL A 53 -3.29 6.88 14.85
CA VAL A 53 -1.95 6.30 14.69
C VAL A 53 -0.92 7.28 15.22
N GLU A 54 0.04 6.79 16.01
CA GLU A 54 1.20 7.57 16.43
C GLU A 54 2.14 7.75 15.24
N ALA A 55 2.31 8.99 14.78
CA ALA A 55 3.18 9.35 13.67
C ALA A 55 4.66 9.45 14.07
N GLY A 56 4.93 9.61 15.37
CA GLY A 56 6.26 9.72 15.94
C GLY A 56 6.43 10.94 16.85
N PRO A 57 7.62 11.13 17.42
CA PRO A 57 7.88 12.27 18.28
C PRO A 57 8.00 13.57 17.46
N ALA A 58 7.65 14.70 18.09
CA ALA A 58 7.73 16.01 17.45
C ALA A 58 9.17 16.43 17.07
N ASN A 59 10.17 15.83 17.69
CA ASN A 59 11.59 16.01 17.39
C ASN A 59 12.15 14.90 16.46
N ASP A 60 11.30 14.22 15.71
CA ASP A 60 11.74 13.23 14.72
C ASP A 60 12.72 13.85 13.71
N PRO A 61 13.94 13.30 13.55
CA PRO A 61 14.96 13.87 12.67
C PRO A 61 14.49 14.02 11.22
N GLU A 62 13.76 13.05 10.69
CA GLU A 62 13.25 13.10 9.32
C GLU A 62 12.26 14.26 9.13
N LEU A 63 11.36 14.44 10.10
CA LEU A 63 10.37 15.51 10.08
C LEU A 63 11.01 16.90 10.23
N LEU A 64 12.10 16.99 11.01
CA LEU A 64 12.83 18.25 11.17
C LEU A 64 13.66 18.62 9.93
N GLU A 65 14.30 17.64 9.29
CA GLU A 65 15.16 17.83 8.13
C GLU A 65 14.36 18.09 6.85
N LYS A 66 13.37 17.24 6.56
CA LYS A 66 12.58 17.30 5.32
C LYS A 66 11.36 18.21 5.40
N GLY A 67 10.88 18.50 6.62
CA GLY A 67 9.63 19.20 6.86
C GLY A 67 8.40 18.31 6.71
N TYR A 68 8.54 17.01 6.38
CA TYR A 68 7.44 16.06 6.29
C TYR A 68 7.88 14.63 6.54
N LYS A 69 6.92 13.76 6.81
CA LYS A 69 7.09 12.32 6.96
C LYS A 69 5.88 11.58 6.41
N ILE A 70 6.10 10.43 5.77
CA ILE A 70 5.02 9.54 5.37
C ILE A 70 4.81 8.50 6.47
N VAL A 71 3.59 8.45 6.99
CA VAL A 71 3.17 7.48 8.00
C VAL A 71 2.07 6.58 7.44
N ARG A 72 1.94 5.36 7.97
CA ARG A 72 0.87 4.43 7.57
C ARG A 72 -0.31 4.53 8.53
N PHE A 73 -1.46 4.85 7.99
CA PHE A 73 -2.73 4.79 8.68
C PHE A 73 -3.50 3.55 8.19
N GLY A 74 -3.24 2.40 8.80
CA GLY A 74 -3.68 1.12 8.25
C GLY A 74 -3.01 0.81 6.91
N ALA A 75 -3.80 0.68 5.86
CA ALA A 75 -3.31 0.48 4.49
C ALA A 75 -3.02 1.81 3.76
N GLU A 76 -3.52 2.94 4.26
CA GLU A 76 -3.42 4.25 3.62
C GLU A 76 -2.13 4.98 4.00
N PRO A 77 -1.34 5.46 3.02
CA PRO A 77 -0.22 6.33 3.29
C PRO A 77 -0.73 7.75 3.58
N VAL A 78 -0.23 8.35 4.64
CA VAL A 78 -0.58 9.71 5.08
C VAL A 78 0.70 10.56 5.12
N ILE A 79 0.67 11.72 4.51
CA ILE A 79 1.73 12.71 4.63
C ILE A 79 1.48 13.61 5.84
N LEU A 80 2.39 13.58 6.80
CA LEU A 80 2.45 14.49 7.93
C LEU A 80 3.41 15.62 7.56
N VAL A 81 2.92 16.84 7.50
CA VAL A 81 3.67 18.04 7.15
C VAL A 81 3.87 18.91 8.39
N ARG A 82 5.10 19.33 8.64
CA ARG A 82 5.43 20.35 9.62
C ARG A 82 5.38 21.71 8.93
N VAL A 83 4.35 22.49 9.23
CA VAL A 83 4.12 23.81 8.61
C VAL A 83 4.99 24.86 9.25
N ASP A 84 4.98 24.89 10.59
CA ASP A 84 5.77 25.77 11.43
C ASP A 84 6.13 25.04 12.74
N GLU A 85 6.78 25.69 13.67
CA GLU A 85 7.12 25.11 14.97
C GLU A 85 5.83 24.83 15.76
N GLY A 86 5.58 23.54 16.03
CA GLY A 86 4.39 23.09 16.73
C GLY A 86 3.11 23.03 15.86
N GLU A 87 3.15 23.47 14.61
CA GLU A 87 2.02 23.36 13.68
C GLU A 87 2.23 22.22 12.68
N TYR A 88 1.30 21.27 12.70
CA TYR A 88 1.32 20.09 11.84
C TYR A 88 0.02 19.96 11.05
N ARG A 89 0.10 19.42 9.87
CA ARG A 89 -1.05 19.06 9.03
C ARG A 89 -0.83 17.67 8.45
N ALA A 90 -1.92 16.93 8.28
CA ALA A 90 -1.85 15.61 7.69
C ALA A 90 -2.91 15.44 6.60
N PHE A 91 -2.53 14.75 5.55
CA PHE A 91 -3.38 14.46 4.40
C PHE A 91 -3.09 13.06 3.88
N SER A 92 -4.03 12.47 3.14
CA SER A 92 -3.70 11.32 2.31
C SER A 92 -2.48 11.63 1.45
N ALA A 93 -1.46 10.76 1.49
CA ALA A 93 -0.25 10.94 0.68
C ALA A 93 -0.45 10.52 -0.77
N THR A 94 -1.65 10.07 -1.12
CA THR A 94 -1.97 9.57 -2.46
C THR A 94 -2.51 10.70 -3.34
N CYS A 95 -1.79 10.98 -4.43
CA CYS A 95 -2.18 11.98 -5.42
C CYS A 95 -3.50 11.58 -6.09
N THR A 96 -4.46 12.51 -6.15
CA THR A 96 -5.80 12.26 -6.70
C THR A 96 -5.86 12.14 -8.22
N HIS A 97 -4.70 12.22 -8.92
CA HIS A 97 -4.60 12.00 -10.35
C HIS A 97 -4.43 10.49 -10.68
N LEU A 98 -3.31 9.89 -10.32
CA LEU A 98 -2.95 8.50 -10.62
C LEU A 98 -2.19 7.85 -9.44
N ASP A 99 -2.60 8.12 -8.23
CA ASP A 99 -2.18 7.46 -6.99
C ASP A 99 -0.67 7.49 -6.66
N CYS A 100 0.10 8.41 -7.27
CA CYS A 100 1.49 8.63 -6.89
C CYS A 100 1.58 9.18 -5.46
N ILE A 101 2.64 8.83 -4.75
CA ILE A 101 2.91 9.41 -3.42
C ILE A 101 3.38 10.86 -3.59
N VAL A 102 2.75 11.76 -2.83
CA VAL A 102 3.12 13.17 -2.82
C VAL A 102 4.23 13.46 -1.81
N GLU A 103 4.93 14.57 -2.01
CA GLU A 103 6.01 15.06 -1.17
C GLU A 103 5.72 16.50 -0.75
N TYR A 104 6.34 16.99 0.32
CA TYR A 104 6.24 18.38 0.71
C TYR A 104 7.51 19.14 0.34
N GLN A 105 7.34 20.32 -0.22
CA GLN A 105 8.41 21.26 -0.55
C GLN A 105 8.35 22.47 0.40
N PRO A 106 9.18 22.51 1.47
CA PRO A 106 9.14 23.56 2.47
C PRO A 106 9.35 24.97 1.88
N GLY A 107 10.29 25.10 0.94
CA GLY A 107 10.61 26.38 0.29
C GLY A 107 9.46 26.98 -0.52
N ALA A 108 8.63 26.13 -1.12
CA ALA A 108 7.45 26.57 -1.87
C ALA A 108 6.17 26.55 -1.01
N ARG A 109 6.20 25.96 0.17
CA ARG A 109 5.04 25.68 1.05
C ARG A 109 3.92 24.96 0.28
N ARG A 110 4.31 23.94 -0.52
CA ARG A 110 3.42 23.15 -1.38
C ARG A 110 3.61 21.65 -1.15
N ILE A 111 2.52 20.92 -1.22
CA ILE A 111 2.55 19.47 -1.38
C ILE A 111 2.55 19.20 -2.88
N TRP A 112 3.53 18.45 -3.35
CA TRP A 112 3.83 18.26 -4.76
C TRP A 112 3.86 16.80 -5.17
N CYS A 113 3.34 16.51 -6.36
CA CYS A 113 3.35 15.20 -6.96
C CYS A 113 4.38 15.15 -8.09
N ASN A 114 5.47 14.42 -7.89
CA ASN A 114 6.57 14.31 -8.86
C ASN A 114 6.18 13.69 -10.19
N CYS A 115 5.12 12.87 -10.24
CA CYS A 115 4.74 12.14 -11.45
C CYS A 115 4.30 13.07 -12.60
N HIS A 116 3.44 14.04 -12.31
CA HIS A 116 2.83 14.90 -13.34
C HIS A 116 2.71 16.38 -12.90
N GLY A 117 3.49 16.80 -11.91
CA GLY A 117 3.51 18.19 -11.48
C GLY A 117 2.24 18.68 -10.81
N GLY A 118 1.47 17.77 -10.18
CA GLY A 118 0.31 18.19 -9.38
C GLY A 118 0.75 18.91 -8.12
N GLU A 119 0.10 20.04 -7.80
CA GLU A 119 0.40 20.82 -6.61
C GLU A 119 -0.84 21.00 -5.74
N TYR A 120 -0.62 20.93 -4.43
CA TYR A 120 -1.65 21.19 -3.42
C TYR A 120 -1.10 22.20 -2.41
N ASP A 121 -1.99 23.04 -1.91
CA ASP A 121 -1.67 23.96 -0.81
C ASP A 121 -1.71 23.24 0.56
N LEU A 122 -1.38 23.98 1.61
CA LEU A 122 -1.38 23.47 2.98
C LEU A 122 -2.80 23.25 3.57
N THR A 123 -3.85 23.46 2.79
CA THR A 123 -5.22 23.06 3.12
C THR A 123 -5.63 21.76 2.39
N GLY A 124 -4.71 21.19 1.59
CA GLY A 124 -4.96 20.01 0.78
C GLY A 124 -5.65 20.30 -0.55
N ARG A 125 -5.96 21.55 -0.90
CA ARG A 125 -6.62 21.93 -2.15
C ARG A 125 -5.62 21.86 -3.31
N ASN A 126 -6.03 21.28 -4.43
CA ASN A 126 -5.24 21.30 -5.66
C ASN A 126 -5.18 22.73 -6.21
N VAL A 127 -3.97 23.22 -6.45
CA VAL A 127 -3.71 24.60 -6.92
C VAL A 127 -3.05 24.65 -8.29
N ALA A 128 -2.44 23.51 -8.72
CA ALA A 128 -1.88 23.39 -10.07
C ALA A 128 -1.79 21.91 -10.50
N GLY A 129 -1.68 21.70 -11.81
CA GLY A 129 -1.52 20.39 -12.44
C GLY A 129 -2.82 19.61 -12.63
N PRO A 130 -2.70 18.32 -12.99
CA PRO A 130 -3.84 17.49 -13.40
C PRO A 130 -4.73 16.93 -12.27
N PRO A 131 -4.39 16.98 -10.96
CA PRO A 131 -5.23 16.39 -9.93
C PRO A 131 -6.64 16.97 -9.92
N PRO A 132 -7.71 16.15 -9.98
CA PRO A 132 -9.08 16.65 -10.09
C PRO A 132 -9.73 17.01 -8.74
N ARG A 133 -9.15 16.57 -7.63
CA ARG A 133 -9.74 16.68 -6.28
C ARG A 133 -8.68 17.07 -5.24
N PRO A 134 -9.10 17.68 -4.12
CA PRO A 134 -8.20 17.91 -2.99
C PRO A 134 -7.74 16.59 -2.36
N LEU A 135 -6.65 16.65 -1.60
CA LEU A 135 -6.21 15.55 -0.72
C LEU A 135 -7.18 15.41 0.45
N THR A 136 -7.46 14.18 0.85
CA THR A 136 -8.27 13.89 2.04
C THR A 136 -7.52 14.35 3.29
N PRO A 137 -8.09 15.22 4.13
CA PRO A 137 -7.44 15.69 5.35
C PRO A 137 -7.53 14.63 6.45
N PHE A 138 -6.55 14.67 7.36
CA PHE A 138 -6.54 13.96 8.63
C PHE A 138 -6.38 14.98 9.76
N GLN A 139 -6.87 14.65 10.94
CA GLN A 139 -6.66 15.46 12.14
C GLN A 139 -5.29 15.14 12.75
N VAL A 140 -4.65 16.14 13.32
CA VAL A 140 -3.36 15.99 14.00
C VAL A 140 -3.47 16.52 15.41
N HIS A 141 -3.04 15.70 16.36
CA HIS A 141 -2.96 16.06 17.78
C HIS A 141 -1.55 15.87 18.28
N VAL A 142 -1.08 16.79 19.12
CA VAL A 142 0.20 16.69 19.78
C VAL A 142 -0.04 16.30 21.24
N ALA A 143 0.30 15.07 21.59
CA ALA A 143 0.11 14.50 22.92
C ALA A 143 1.39 14.62 23.76
N SER A 144 1.31 15.22 24.94
CA SER A 144 2.43 15.24 25.89
C SER A 144 2.44 13.95 26.71
N ARG A 145 3.61 13.29 26.79
CA ARG A 145 3.80 12.04 27.54
C ARG A 145 4.39 12.26 28.97
N GLY A 146 4.36 13.48 29.47
CA GLY A 146 4.88 13.84 30.79
C GLY A 146 6.21 14.60 30.77
N ALA A 147 6.69 14.99 31.94
CA ALA A 147 7.89 15.81 32.07
C ALA A 147 9.15 15.10 31.54
N GLY A 148 9.79 15.71 30.55
CA GLY A 148 11.06 15.23 29.97
C GLY A 148 10.93 14.29 28.75
N ALA A 149 9.72 13.83 28.39
CA ALA A 149 9.52 13.07 27.16
C ALA A 149 9.12 14.01 25.99
N PRO A 150 9.60 13.74 24.77
CA PRO A 150 9.17 14.52 23.62
C PRO A 150 7.67 14.33 23.37
N ALA A 151 7.00 15.40 22.95
CA ALA A 151 5.61 15.32 22.56
C ALA A 151 5.44 14.36 21.36
N MET A 152 4.39 13.55 21.39
CA MET A 152 4.06 12.60 20.33
C MET A 152 3.02 13.20 19.39
N ILE A 153 3.23 13.04 18.11
CA ILE A 153 2.26 13.43 17.09
C ILE A 153 1.37 12.24 16.81
N VAL A 154 0.06 12.46 16.91
CA VAL A 154 -0.98 11.46 16.66
C VAL A 154 -1.83 11.95 15.51
N VAL A 155 -2.06 11.08 14.54
CA VAL A 155 -2.91 11.33 13.37
C VAL A 155 -4.19 10.51 13.53
N SER A 156 -5.34 11.13 13.28
CA SER A 156 -6.66 10.48 13.31
C SER A 156 -7.49 10.83 12.07
N LYS A 157 -8.50 10.03 11.77
CA LYS A 157 -9.46 10.37 10.71
C LYS A 157 -10.20 11.66 11.07
N ALA A 158 -10.45 12.50 10.05
CA ALA A 158 -11.21 13.74 10.18
C ALA A 158 -12.71 13.46 10.33
#